data_b37ca85296591ed178f3fcdaa8bf25f0
#
_entry.id   b37ca85296591ed178f3fcdaa8bf25f0
#
_cell.length_a   1.000
_cell.length_b   1.000
_cell.length_c   1.000
_cell.angle_alpha   90.00
_cell.angle_beta   90.00
_cell.angle_gamma   90.00
#
_symmetry.space_group_name_H-M   'P 1'
#
loop_
_entity.id
_entity.type
_entity.pdbx_description
1 polymer ?
#
loop_
_entity_poly.entity_id
_entity_poly.type
_entity_poly.pdbx_seq_one_letter_code
_entity_poly.pdbx_strand_id
1 'polypeptide(L)'
;IVGLSSAIIGNVVTDGVDEESDENLRQRLVEKITTPSQNGNKRQFKTWCEAISGVGHARILPLENGPNTVVAVLIGADGRGAEQSTVDEVQKQIDPLDKQGLGEGLANIGCVFTAKAATEKSIAVNVSVALAKEKSMQVAKTEIEEKLIAYFKDLALDNKSDTAIVRLTSIGNILLNCDSIIDYSNLTLDGGSSNVTISVNSVPILGTLTVSAME
;
A
#
# COMPACT_ATOMS: atom_id res chain seq x y z
N ILE A 1 43.19 1.98 13.98
CA ILE A 1 43.78 2.89 12.98
C ILE A 1 44.61 3.92 13.76
N VAL A 2 45.91 4.01 13.46
CA VAL A 2 46.82 4.94 14.14
C VAL A 2 46.40 6.37 13.79
N GLY A 3 46.18 7.23 14.81
CA GLY A 3 45.78 8.62 14.62
C GLY A 3 44.28 8.91 14.71
N LEU A 4 43.42 7.90 14.91
CA LEU A 4 41.98 8.10 15.14
C LEU A 4 41.72 8.26 16.64
N SER A 5 41.36 9.47 17.09
CA SER A 5 41.05 9.76 18.49
C SER A 5 39.56 9.60 18.83
N SER A 6 38.68 9.72 17.85
CA SER A 6 37.24 9.48 18.01
C SER A 6 36.59 9.19 16.64
N ALA A 7 35.52 8.42 16.64
CA ALA A 7 34.63 8.24 15.49
C ALA A 7 33.20 8.47 15.97
N ILE A 8 32.45 9.25 15.24
CA ILE A 8 31.03 9.48 15.48
C ILE A 8 30.27 8.84 14.33
N ILE A 9 29.33 7.96 14.65
CA ILE A 9 28.35 7.48 13.67
C ILE A 9 27.39 8.64 13.43
N GLY A 10 27.36 9.12 12.20
CA GLY A 10 26.40 10.12 11.75
C GLY A 10 24.98 9.58 11.74
N ASN A 11 24.10 10.18 10.95
CA ASN A 11 22.75 9.65 10.78
C ASN A 11 22.79 8.26 10.16
N VAL A 12 21.94 7.36 10.67
CA VAL A 12 21.69 6.08 10.02
C VAL A 12 21.11 6.38 8.63
N VAL A 13 21.78 5.90 7.59
CA VAL A 13 21.40 6.18 6.21
C VAL A 13 20.21 5.30 5.80
N THR A 14 20.18 4.07 6.32
CA THR A 14 19.07 3.12 6.15
C THR A 14 18.98 2.24 7.39
N ASP A 15 17.79 2.03 7.89
CA ASP A 15 17.54 1.01 8.90
C ASP A 15 17.71 -0.37 8.27
N GLY A 16 18.14 -1.35 9.07
CA GLY A 16 18.11 -2.75 8.67
C GLY A 16 16.67 -3.19 8.47
N VAL A 17 16.45 -4.14 7.56
CA VAL A 17 15.17 -4.81 7.39
C VAL A 17 15.27 -6.21 7.96
N ASP A 18 14.14 -6.74 8.46
CA ASP A 18 14.06 -8.12 8.94
C ASP A 18 14.36 -9.11 7.82
N GLU A 19 14.79 -10.31 8.20
CA GLU A 19 15.06 -11.40 7.28
C GLU A 19 13.80 -11.76 6.48
N GLU A 20 13.95 -11.86 5.15
CA GLU A 20 12.86 -12.27 4.27
C GLU A 20 12.49 -13.74 4.54
N SER A 21 11.20 -14.04 4.65
CA SER A 21 10.75 -15.42 4.82
C SER A 21 11.00 -16.27 3.57
N ASP A 22 11.23 -17.57 3.74
CA ASP A 22 11.42 -18.54 2.65
C ASP A 22 10.26 -18.52 1.64
N GLU A 23 9.04 -18.31 2.12
CA GLU A 23 7.86 -18.25 1.26
C GLU A 23 7.86 -16.99 0.38
N ASN A 24 8.24 -15.83 0.94
CA ASN A 24 8.38 -14.59 0.18
C ASN A 24 9.51 -14.69 -0.85
N LEU A 25 10.65 -15.27 -0.45
CA LEU A 25 11.77 -15.54 -1.36
C LEU A 25 11.36 -16.47 -2.50
N ARG A 26 10.64 -17.56 -2.19
CA ARG A 26 10.11 -18.50 -3.18
C ARG A 26 9.15 -17.83 -4.14
N GLN A 27 8.20 -17.03 -3.63
CA GLN A 27 7.25 -16.30 -4.45
C GLN A 27 7.98 -15.33 -5.39
N ARG A 28 8.94 -14.58 -4.88
CA ARG A 28 9.76 -13.65 -5.67
C ARG A 28 10.60 -14.36 -6.74
N LEU A 29 11.14 -15.55 -6.42
CA LEU A 29 11.86 -16.38 -7.39
C LEU A 29 10.95 -16.89 -8.50
N VAL A 30 9.77 -17.45 -8.14
CA VAL A 30 8.78 -17.92 -9.13
C VAL A 30 8.35 -16.77 -10.02
N GLU A 31 8.04 -15.62 -9.46
CA GLU A 31 7.71 -14.43 -10.24
C GLU A 31 8.83 -14.02 -11.20
N LYS A 32 10.07 -14.02 -10.74
CA LYS A 32 11.24 -13.67 -11.59
C LYS A 32 11.41 -14.60 -12.77
N ILE A 33 11.12 -15.90 -12.59
CA ILE A 33 11.24 -16.92 -13.64
C ILE A 33 10.04 -16.86 -14.60
N THR A 34 8.82 -16.73 -14.07
CA THR A 34 7.59 -16.81 -14.88
C THR A 34 7.28 -15.51 -15.61
N THR A 35 7.70 -14.39 -15.07
CA THR A 35 7.39 -13.05 -15.62
C THR A 35 8.66 -12.19 -15.64
N PRO A 36 9.58 -12.44 -16.59
CA PRO A 36 10.84 -11.68 -16.64
C PRO A 36 10.58 -10.18 -16.86
N SER A 37 11.29 -9.35 -16.10
CA SER A 37 11.31 -7.90 -16.28
C SER A 37 12.25 -7.56 -17.42
N GLN A 38 11.71 -7.19 -18.59
CA GLN A 38 12.49 -6.92 -19.79
C GLN A 38 11.83 -5.89 -20.72
N ASN A 39 12.66 -5.12 -21.44
CA ASN A 39 12.27 -4.29 -22.58
C ASN A 39 11.13 -3.29 -22.35
N GLY A 40 11.05 -2.68 -21.16
CA GLY A 40 10.00 -1.70 -20.86
C GLY A 40 8.60 -2.30 -20.69
N ASN A 41 8.49 -3.57 -20.30
CA ASN A 41 7.20 -4.16 -20.00
C ASN A 41 6.63 -3.63 -18.65
N LYS A 42 5.33 -3.86 -18.40
CA LYS A 42 4.63 -3.43 -17.17
C LYS A 42 5.39 -3.81 -15.90
N ARG A 43 5.99 -5.02 -15.88
CA ARG A 43 6.75 -5.51 -14.73
C ARG A 43 8.06 -4.74 -14.53
N GLN A 44 8.74 -4.37 -15.59
CA GLN A 44 9.97 -3.60 -15.49
C GLN A 44 9.72 -2.21 -14.91
N PHE A 45 8.71 -1.50 -15.38
CA PHE A 45 8.29 -0.22 -14.78
C PHE A 45 7.95 -0.36 -13.30
N LYS A 46 7.21 -1.43 -12.94
CA LYS A 46 6.91 -1.73 -11.55
C LYS A 46 8.19 -1.92 -10.73
N THR A 47 9.12 -2.75 -11.21
CA THR A 47 10.39 -3.02 -10.53
C THR A 47 11.22 -1.75 -10.34
N TRP A 48 11.26 -0.86 -11.34
CA TRP A 48 11.96 0.42 -11.24
C TRP A 48 11.33 1.33 -10.18
N CYS A 49 10.00 1.43 -10.15
CA CYS A 49 9.30 2.21 -9.14
C CYS A 49 9.55 1.67 -7.72
N GLU A 50 9.40 0.35 -7.54
CA GLU A 50 9.52 -0.32 -6.24
C GLU A 50 10.98 -0.41 -5.73
N ALA A 51 11.98 -0.16 -6.59
CA ALA A 51 13.37 -0.05 -6.18
C ALA A 51 13.70 1.29 -5.49
N ILE A 52 12.82 2.28 -5.60
CA ILE A 52 13.02 3.60 -5.01
C ILE A 52 12.50 3.62 -3.58
N SER A 53 13.35 4.10 -2.66
CA SER A 53 12.99 4.19 -1.24
C SER A 53 11.72 5.00 -1.02
N GLY A 54 10.81 4.52 -0.17
CA GLY A 54 9.52 5.14 0.10
C GLY A 54 8.36 4.56 -0.74
N VAL A 55 8.65 3.80 -1.80
CA VAL A 55 7.63 3.08 -2.57
C VAL A 55 7.45 1.68 -1.98
N GLY A 56 6.29 1.39 -1.42
CA GLY A 56 5.91 0.06 -0.94
C GLY A 56 5.30 -0.80 -2.05
N HIS A 57 4.55 -0.17 -2.96
CA HIS A 57 3.95 -0.85 -4.11
C HIS A 57 3.69 0.13 -5.26
N ALA A 58 3.75 -0.34 -6.50
CA ALA A 58 3.44 0.45 -7.70
C ALA A 58 2.46 -0.29 -8.62
N ARG A 59 1.40 0.40 -9.02
CA ARG A 59 0.45 -0.08 -10.04
C ARG A 59 0.74 0.63 -11.35
N ILE A 60 1.03 -0.13 -12.39
CA ILE A 60 1.41 0.41 -13.70
C ILE A 60 0.21 0.34 -14.64
N LEU A 61 -0.18 1.51 -15.14
CA LEU A 61 -1.33 1.69 -16.02
C LEU A 61 -0.83 2.12 -17.41
N PRO A 62 -0.73 1.19 -18.36
CA PRO A 62 -0.36 1.52 -19.72
C PRO A 62 -1.53 2.23 -20.41
N LEU A 63 -1.20 3.21 -21.29
CA LEU A 63 -2.11 3.95 -22.15
C LEU A 63 -3.19 4.79 -21.44
N GLU A 64 -3.02 5.05 -20.13
CA GLU A 64 -3.99 5.83 -19.32
C GLU A 64 -4.19 7.25 -19.88
N ASN A 65 -3.13 7.87 -20.37
CA ASN A 65 -3.14 9.21 -20.95
C ASN A 65 -3.03 9.20 -22.49
N GLY A 66 -3.32 8.07 -23.14
CA GLY A 66 -3.26 7.91 -24.59
C GLY A 66 -2.06 7.08 -25.08
N PRO A 67 -1.83 7.03 -26.39
CA PRO A 67 -0.74 6.24 -26.98
C PRO A 67 0.63 6.60 -26.42
N ASN A 68 1.50 5.60 -26.27
CA ASN A 68 2.87 5.72 -25.77
C ASN A 68 2.99 6.28 -24.34
N THR A 69 1.92 6.27 -23.55
CA THR A 69 1.95 6.73 -22.16
C THR A 69 1.94 5.57 -21.18
N VAL A 70 2.63 5.74 -20.06
CA VAL A 70 2.62 4.84 -18.91
C VAL A 70 2.44 5.66 -17.66
N VAL A 71 1.44 5.34 -16.86
CA VAL A 71 1.22 5.98 -15.56
C VAL A 71 1.56 4.98 -14.45
N ALA A 72 2.35 5.42 -13.47
CA ALA A 72 2.58 4.67 -12.24
C ALA A 72 1.82 5.31 -11.08
N VAL A 73 0.96 4.54 -10.45
CA VAL A 73 0.26 4.91 -9.21
C VAL A 73 1.08 4.37 -8.04
N LEU A 74 1.67 5.26 -7.25
CA LEU A 74 2.62 4.92 -6.20
C LEU A 74 1.95 4.86 -4.84
N ILE A 75 2.22 3.78 -4.12
CA ILE A 75 1.73 3.50 -2.78
C ILE A 75 2.94 3.43 -1.86
N GLY A 76 2.89 4.15 -0.75
CA GLY A 76 3.93 4.14 0.28
C GLY A 76 4.01 2.82 1.03
N ALA A 77 5.11 2.59 1.75
CA ALA A 77 5.30 1.40 2.57
C ALA A 77 4.29 1.28 3.74
N ASP A 78 3.63 2.36 4.08
CA ASP A 78 2.55 2.42 5.07
C ASP A 78 1.16 2.03 4.50
N GLY A 79 1.07 1.76 3.18
CA GLY A 79 -0.18 1.42 2.48
C GLY A 79 -1.02 2.65 2.08
N ARG A 80 -0.50 3.86 2.23
CA ARG A 80 -1.13 5.12 1.84
C ARG A 80 -0.61 5.60 0.49
N GLY A 81 -1.13 6.72 0.00
CA GLY A 81 -0.53 7.38 -1.16
C GLY A 81 0.92 7.77 -0.89
N ALA A 82 1.84 7.52 -1.83
CA ALA A 82 3.24 7.87 -1.65
C ALA A 82 3.42 9.38 -1.43
N GLU A 83 4.42 9.75 -0.63
CA GLU A 83 4.80 11.14 -0.40
C GLU A 83 5.22 11.84 -1.71
N GLN A 84 4.93 13.14 -1.84
CA GLN A 84 5.22 13.88 -3.07
C GLN A 84 6.72 13.84 -3.42
N SER A 85 7.60 13.91 -2.43
CA SER A 85 9.05 13.79 -2.63
C SER A 85 9.46 12.45 -3.25
N THR A 86 8.79 11.36 -2.86
CA THR A 86 8.99 10.03 -3.45
C THR A 86 8.46 9.99 -4.89
N VAL A 87 7.30 10.59 -5.15
CA VAL A 87 6.74 10.69 -6.51
C VAL A 87 7.69 11.45 -7.44
N ASP A 88 8.23 12.58 -6.97
CA ASP A 88 9.17 13.40 -7.74
C ASP A 88 10.48 12.66 -8.04
N GLU A 89 10.98 11.89 -7.07
CA GLU A 89 12.19 11.08 -7.27
C GLU A 89 11.96 9.93 -8.27
N VAL A 90 10.81 9.24 -8.20
CA VAL A 90 10.40 8.22 -9.18
C VAL A 90 10.30 8.82 -10.58
N GLN A 91 9.63 9.98 -10.71
CA GLN A 91 9.49 10.68 -11.97
C GLN A 91 10.85 11.05 -12.57
N LYS A 92 11.74 11.60 -11.75
CA LYS A 92 13.08 12.03 -12.15
C LYS A 92 13.96 10.87 -12.61
N GLN A 93 13.90 9.73 -11.94
CA GLN A 93 14.73 8.57 -12.28
C GLN A 93 14.21 7.83 -13.52
N ILE A 94 12.89 7.73 -13.69
CA ILE A 94 12.31 6.93 -14.77
C ILE A 94 12.18 7.77 -16.06
N ASP A 95 11.66 8.99 -15.97
CA ASP A 95 11.47 9.86 -17.14
C ASP A 95 11.46 11.33 -16.69
N PRO A 96 12.61 12.01 -16.66
CA PRO A 96 12.73 13.40 -16.20
C PRO A 96 11.78 14.32 -16.95
N LEU A 97 11.03 15.18 -16.23
CA LEU A 97 9.98 16.04 -16.81
C LEU A 97 10.49 16.99 -17.90
N ASP A 98 11.73 17.49 -17.77
CA ASP A 98 12.36 18.38 -18.74
C ASP A 98 12.82 17.68 -20.02
N LYS A 99 12.87 16.33 -20.00
CA LYS A 99 13.33 15.48 -21.09
C LYS A 99 12.42 14.29 -21.36
N GLN A 100 11.14 14.47 -21.04
CA GLN A 100 10.15 13.40 -21.07
C GLN A 100 10.03 12.75 -22.45
N GLY A 101 10.07 11.42 -22.49
CA GLY A 101 10.00 10.64 -23.72
C GLY A 101 11.29 10.58 -24.54
N LEU A 102 12.36 11.27 -24.12
CA LEU A 102 13.64 11.26 -24.85
C LEU A 102 14.55 10.09 -24.51
N GLY A 103 14.19 9.28 -23.49
CA GLY A 103 14.99 8.14 -23.05
C GLY A 103 16.23 8.53 -22.26
N GLU A 104 16.22 9.67 -21.59
CA GLU A 104 17.31 10.15 -20.72
C GLU A 104 17.24 9.56 -19.30
N GLY A 105 16.14 8.91 -18.94
CA GLY A 105 15.96 8.12 -17.72
C GLY A 105 15.95 6.62 -18.01
N LEU A 106 15.23 5.86 -17.18
CA LEU A 106 15.06 4.41 -17.34
C LEU A 106 14.00 4.04 -18.39
N ALA A 107 13.07 4.95 -18.68
CA ALA A 107 12.01 4.73 -19.66
C ALA A 107 12.56 4.67 -21.09
N ASN A 108 11.96 3.84 -21.92
CA ASN A 108 12.35 3.71 -23.33
C ASN A 108 12.05 5.00 -24.10
N ILE A 109 12.85 5.29 -25.13
CA ILE A 109 12.62 6.37 -26.08
C ILE A 109 11.19 6.29 -26.65
N GLY A 110 10.49 7.40 -26.67
CA GLY A 110 9.11 7.51 -27.15
C GLY A 110 8.03 7.09 -26.12
N CYS A 111 8.44 6.64 -24.93
CA CYS A 111 7.52 6.36 -23.84
C CYS A 111 7.44 7.56 -22.89
N VAL A 112 6.25 8.12 -22.73
CA VAL A 112 5.97 9.19 -21.77
C VAL A 112 5.51 8.57 -20.46
N PHE A 113 6.34 8.66 -19.44
CA PHE A 113 6.02 8.12 -18.11
C PHE A 113 5.53 9.23 -17.18
N THR A 114 4.54 8.92 -16.36
CA THR A 114 4.01 9.82 -15.33
C THR A 114 3.87 9.08 -14.00
N ALA A 115 4.54 9.55 -12.98
CA ALA A 115 4.36 9.10 -11.61
C ALA A 115 3.28 9.91 -10.91
N LYS A 116 2.41 9.27 -10.13
CA LYS A 116 1.44 9.93 -9.25
C LYS A 116 1.23 9.13 -7.97
N ALA A 117 0.96 9.82 -6.87
CA ALA A 117 0.53 9.16 -5.64
C ALA A 117 -0.84 8.50 -5.81
N ALA A 118 -1.07 7.38 -5.13
CA ALA A 118 -2.40 6.81 -5.02
C ALA A 118 -3.34 7.76 -4.26
N THR A 119 -4.58 7.90 -4.71
CA THR A 119 -5.60 8.67 -4.02
C THR A 119 -6.15 7.88 -2.83
N GLU A 120 -6.21 8.47 -1.66
CA GLU A 120 -6.76 7.81 -0.49
C GLU A 120 -8.29 7.79 -0.53
N LYS A 121 -8.89 6.62 -0.45
CA LYS A 121 -10.34 6.41 -0.29
C LYS A 121 -10.63 6.08 1.15
N SER A 122 -11.13 7.06 1.88
CA SER A 122 -11.57 6.90 3.27
C SER A 122 -12.82 6.01 3.33
N ILE A 123 -12.79 4.98 4.19
CA ILE A 123 -13.88 4.03 4.42
C ILE A 123 -14.39 4.21 5.85
N ALA A 124 -15.64 4.65 5.99
CA ALA A 124 -16.30 4.73 7.28
C ALA A 124 -16.79 3.34 7.71
N VAL A 125 -16.46 2.93 8.94
CA VAL A 125 -16.88 1.64 9.52
C VAL A 125 -17.76 1.90 10.73
N ASN A 126 -18.99 1.39 10.72
CA ASN A 126 -19.90 1.44 11.87
C ASN A 126 -20.25 0.02 12.29
N VAL A 127 -20.22 -0.25 13.58
CA VAL A 127 -20.51 -1.57 14.15
C VAL A 127 -21.02 -1.47 15.58
N SER A 128 -21.95 -2.37 15.95
CA SER A 128 -22.35 -2.60 17.33
C SER A 128 -21.67 -3.88 17.84
N VAL A 129 -21.06 -3.84 19.02
CA VAL A 129 -20.27 -4.95 19.56
C VAL A 129 -20.74 -5.40 20.94
N ALA A 130 -20.71 -6.71 21.19
CA ALA A 130 -20.84 -7.31 22.50
C ALA A 130 -19.43 -7.49 23.10
N LEU A 131 -19.16 -6.82 24.22
CA LEU A 131 -17.84 -6.83 24.85
C LEU A 131 -17.56 -8.15 25.56
N ALA A 132 -16.32 -8.60 25.52
CA ALA A 132 -15.81 -9.67 26.35
C ALA A 132 -15.77 -9.23 27.83
N LYS A 133 -15.80 -10.20 28.73
CA LYS A 133 -15.79 -9.95 30.17
C LYS A 133 -14.60 -9.09 30.57
N GLU A 134 -14.86 -8.07 31.41
CA GLU A 134 -13.83 -7.12 31.91
C GLU A 134 -13.17 -6.23 30.88
N LYS A 135 -13.68 -6.18 29.65
CA LYS A 135 -13.21 -5.26 28.60
C LYS A 135 -14.05 -3.99 28.55
N SER A 136 -13.43 -2.88 28.19
CA SER A 136 -14.11 -1.59 28.00
C SER A 136 -14.29 -1.27 26.51
N MET A 137 -15.30 -0.45 26.21
CA MET A 137 -15.54 0.03 24.85
C MET A 137 -14.33 0.73 24.23
N GLN A 138 -13.57 1.45 25.05
CA GLN A 138 -12.36 2.13 24.57
C GLN A 138 -11.28 1.13 24.13
N VAL A 139 -11.07 0.07 24.90
CA VAL A 139 -10.11 -1.00 24.53
C VAL A 139 -10.55 -1.71 23.25
N ALA A 140 -11.84 -2.05 23.14
CA ALA A 140 -12.38 -2.66 21.93
C ALA A 140 -12.21 -1.76 20.70
N LYS A 141 -12.50 -0.48 20.85
CA LYS A 141 -12.35 0.49 19.74
C LYS A 141 -10.89 0.59 19.27
N THR A 142 -9.93 0.69 20.19
CA THR A 142 -8.50 0.76 19.85
C THR A 142 -8.03 -0.51 19.16
N GLU A 143 -8.41 -1.70 19.68
CA GLU A 143 -8.04 -2.98 19.06
C GLU A 143 -8.63 -3.13 17.65
N ILE A 144 -9.89 -2.76 17.45
CA ILE A 144 -10.54 -2.76 16.14
C ILE A 144 -9.81 -1.82 15.17
N GLU A 145 -9.52 -0.60 15.63
CA GLU A 145 -8.84 0.42 14.83
C GLU A 145 -7.48 -0.07 14.33
N GLU A 146 -6.65 -0.61 15.21
CA GLU A 146 -5.32 -1.16 14.87
C GLU A 146 -5.42 -2.29 13.83
N LYS A 147 -6.34 -3.24 14.05
CA LYS A 147 -6.53 -4.38 13.13
C LYS A 147 -7.08 -3.95 11.77
N LEU A 148 -7.97 -2.94 11.73
CA LEU A 148 -8.50 -2.42 10.48
C LEU A 148 -7.43 -1.64 9.71
N ILE A 149 -6.60 -0.84 10.37
CA ILE A 149 -5.47 -0.14 9.75
C ILE A 149 -4.51 -1.15 9.13
N ALA A 150 -4.16 -2.21 9.85
CA ALA A 150 -3.30 -3.28 9.32
C ALA A 150 -3.93 -3.96 8.09
N TYR A 151 -5.21 -4.30 8.14
CA TYR A 151 -5.96 -4.90 7.02
C TYR A 151 -5.98 -3.99 5.78
N PHE A 152 -6.24 -2.69 5.94
CA PHE A 152 -6.24 -1.76 4.81
C PHE A 152 -4.85 -1.58 4.21
N LYS A 153 -3.82 -1.54 5.04
CA LYS A 153 -2.43 -1.53 4.60
C LYS A 153 -2.10 -2.77 3.77
N ASP A 154 -2.40 -3.96 4.29
CA ASP A 154 -2.16 -5.22 3.57
C ASP A 154 -2.91 -5.27 2.24
N LEU A 155 -4.16 -4.80 2.23
CA LEU A 155 -4.97 -4.74 1.02
C LEU A 155 -4.42 -3.73 -0.01
N ALA A 156 -3.83 -2.63 0.43
CA ALA A 156 -3.21 -1.64 -0.44
C ALA A 156 -1.92 -2.17 -1.09
N LEU A 157 -1.15 -2.96 -0.35
CA LEU A 157 0.13 -3.53 -0.79
C LEU A 157 -0.01 -4.90 -1.49
N ASP A 158 -1.23 -5.46 -1.60
CA ASP A 158 -1.46 -6.77 -2.24
C ASP A 158 -1.13 -6.72 -3.74
N ASN A 159 -0.18 -7.57 -4.13
CA ASN A 159 0.30 -7.71 -5.50
C ASN A 159 -0.63 -8.52 -6.43
N LYS A 160 -1.68 -9.14 -5.90
CA LYS A 160 -2.52 -10.09 -6.66
C LYS A 160 -3.50 -9.42 -7.61
N SER A 161 -3.84 -8.15 -7.36
CA SER A 161 -4.82 -7.42 -8.17
C SER A 161 -4.52 -5.92 -8.19
N ASP A 162 -4.68 -5.30 -9.35
CA ASP A 162 -4.59 -3.84 -9.49
C ASP A 162 -5.80 -3.12 -8.85
N THR A 163 -6.90 -3.84 -8.58
CA THR A 163 -8.09 -3.31 -7.90
C THR A 163 -8.30 -4.02 -6.57
N ALA A 164 -8.58 -3.26 -5.53
CA ALA A 164 -8.87 -3.78 -4.20
C ALA A 164 -10.39 -3.81 -3.93
N ILE A 165 -10.84 -4.79 -3.17
CA ILE A 165 -12.23 -4.86 -2.70
C ILE A 165 -12.21 -4.98 -1.18
N VAL A 166 -12.74 -3.98 -0.51
CA VAL A 166 -12.99 -4.04 0.93
C VAL A 166 -14.25 -4.88 1.17
N ARG A 167 -14.04 -6.08 1.68
CA ARG A 167 -15.14 -7.05 1.90
C ARG A 167 -15.71 -6.91 3.29
N LEU A 168 -17.03 -6.78 3.38
CA LEU A 168 -17.75 -6.73 4.64
C LEU A 168 -17.46 -7.98 5.51
N THR A 169 -17.39 -9.15 4.87
CA THR A 169 -17.08 -10.43 5.55
C THR A 169 -15.66 -10.48 6.11
N SER A 170 -14.68 -9.86 5.43
CA SER A 170 -13.31 -9.79 5.92
C SER A 170 -13.23 -8.90 7.17
N ILE A 171 -13.93 -7.77 7.17
CA ILE A 171 -14.02 -6.91 8.36
C ILE A 171 -14.75 -7.63 9.48
N GLY A 172 -15.86 -8.35 9.20
CA GLY A 172 -16.55 -9.16 10.19
C GLY A 172 -15.63 -10.22 10.82
N ASN A 173 -14.80 -10.89 10.02
CA ASN A 173 -13.81 -11.84 10.52
C ASN A 173 -12.75 -11.16 11.43
N ILE A 174 -12.29 -9.97 11.07
CA ILE A 174 -11.36 -9.18 11.89
C ILE A 174 -11.99 -8.86 13.25
N LEU A 175 -13.27 -8.45 13.27
CA LEU A 175 -14.00 -8.16 14.49
C LEU A 175 -14.09 -9.39 15.41
N LEU A 176 -14.46 -10.55 14.87
CA LEU A 176 -14.53 -11.81 15.65
C LEU A 176 -13.17 -12.32 16.15
N ASN A 177 -12.09 -11.87 15.55
CA ASN A 177 -10.73 -12.17 16.01
C ASN A 177 -10.19 -11.14 17.03
N CYS A 178 -10.99 -10.17 17.47
CA CYS A 178 -10.62 -9.24 18.54
C CYS A 178 -10.87 -9.89 19.92
N ASP A 179 -9.86 -9.86 20.79
CA ASP A 179 -9.96 -10.41 22.14
C ASP A 179 -10.93 -9.64 23.06
N SER A 180 -11.26 -8.42 22.66
CA SER A 180 -12.15 -7.53 23.41
C SER A 180 -13.63 -7.68 23.06
N ILE A 181 -13.96 -8.48 22.03
CA ILE A 181 -15.34 -8.67 21.55
C ILE A 181 -15.73 -10.14 21.55
N ILE A 182 -17.01 -10.40 21.83
CA ILE A 182 -17.62 -11.74 21.74
C ILE A 182 -18.39 -11.88 20.44
N ASP A 183 -19.12 -10.81 20.06
CA ASP A 183 -19.98 -10.81 18.90
C ASP A 183 -20.17 -9.38 18.37
N TYR A 184 -20.68 -9.26 17.15
CA TYR A 184 -20.98 -7.96 16.53
C TYR A 184 -22.29 -8.00 15.75
N SER A 185 -22.90 -6.84 15.59
CA SER A 185 -24.09 -6.62 14.75
C SER A 185 -24.01 -5.28 14.01
N ASN A 186 -24.92 -5.05 13.08
CA ASN A 186 -25.10 -3.77 12.37
C ASN A 186 -23.80 -3.25 11.68
N LEU A 187 -22.92 -4.17 11.23
CA LEU A 187 -21.72 -3.78 10.50
C LEU A 187 -22.07 -3.14 9.17
N THR A 188 -21.59 -1.91 8.96
CA THR A 188 -21.76 -1.16 7.71
C THR A 188 -20.44 -0.53 7.27
N LEU A 189 -20.27 -0.41 5.95
CA LEU A 189 -19.16 0.28 5.28
C LEU A 189 -19.73 1.45 4.47
N ASP A 190 -19.26 2.66 4.71
CA ASP A 190 -19.80 3.89 4.11
C ASP A 190 -21.34 3.98 4.21
N GLY A 191 -21.91 3.46 5.31
CA GLY A 191 -23.34 3.40 5.57
C GLY A 191 -24.10 2.29 4.85
N GLY A 192 -23.43 1.46 4.04
CA GLY A 192 -24.02 0.33 3.33
C GLY A 192 -23.61 -1.04 3.92
N SER A 193 -24.35 -2.10 3.55
CA SER A 193 -24.08 -3.50 3.92
C SER A 193 -23.48 -4.32 2.79
N SER A 194 -22.78 -3.67 1.85
CA SER A 194 -22.14 -4.28 0.70
C SER A 194 -20.63 -4.03 0.67
N ASN A 195 -19.91 -4.83 -0.13
CA ASN A 195 -18.49 -4.62 -0.35
C ASN A 195 -18.21 -3.28 -1.04
N VAL A 196 -17.09 -2.65 -0.70
CA VAL A 196 -16.65 -1.40 -1.33
C VAL A 196 -15.52 -1.71 -2.31
N THR A 197 -15.73 -1.40 -3.59
CA THR A 197 -14.69 -1.53 -4.63
C THR A 197 -13.83 -0.26 -4.64
N ILE A 198 -12.52 -0.47 -4.64
CA ILE A 198 -11.51 0.59 -4.69
C ILE A 198 -10.98 0.68 -6.12
N SER A 199 -10.93 1.87 -6.68
CA SER A 199 -10.40 2.07 -8.03
C SER A 199 -8.90 1.77 -8.11
N VAL A 200 -8.40 1.47 -9.30
CA VAL A 200 -6.98 1.19 -9.54
C VAL A 200 -6.06 2.36 -9.13
N ASN A 201 -6.58 3.58 -9.18
CA ASN A 201 -5.86 4.80 -8.81
C ASN A 201 -5.92 5.12 -7.29
N SER A 202 -6.61 4.29 -6.50
CA SER A 202 -6.89 4.59 -5.10
C SER A 202 -6.44 3.46 -4.16
N VAL A 203 -6.22 3.82 -2.90
CA VAL A 203 -6.00 2.89 -1.78
C VAL A 203 -7.04 3.11 -0.71
N PRO A 204 -7.52 2.04 -0.04
CA PRO A 204 -8.45 2.18 1.07
C PRO A 204 -7.68 2.62 2.32
N ILE A 205 -8.25 3.57 3.06
CA ILE A 205 -7.79 3.95 4.39
C ILE A 205 -8.96 3.92 5.37
N LEU A 206 -8.68 3.70 6.65
CA LEU A 206 -9.70 3.80 7.68
C LEU A 206 -10.14 5.27 7.83
N GLY A 207 -11.43 5.51 7.65
CA GLY A 207 -12.06 6.77 7.90
C GLY A 207 -12.61 6.86 9.34
N THR A 208 -13.85 7.26 9.47
CA THR A 208 -14.51 7.30 10.78
C THR A 208 -14.85 5.89 11.26
N LEU A 209 -14.34 5.51 12.44
CA LEU A 209 -14.73 4.29 13.14
C LEU A 209 -15.74 4.61 14.25
N THR A 210 -16.96 4.13 14.09
CA THR A 210 -18.02 4.23 15.10
C THR A 210 -18.28 2.86 15.69
N VAL A 211 -18.02 2.71 16.99
CA VAL A 211 -18.27 1.48 17.74
C VAL A 211 -19.31 1.79 18.83
N SER A 212 -20.41 1.06 18.87
CA SER A 212 -21.48 1.15 19.86
C SER A 212 -21.66 -0.17 20.60
N ALA A 213 -22.28 -0.12 21.78
CA ALA A 213 -22.65 -1.35 22.48
C ALA A 213 -23.82 -2.04 21.74
N MET A 214 -23.79 -3.35 21.71
CA MET A 214 -24.89 -4.17 21.24
C MET A 214 -25.96 -4.20 22.32
N GLU A 215 -27.20 -3.89 21.98
CA GLU A 215 -28.36 -3.97 22.88
C GLU A 215 -28.79 -5.40 23.15
#